data_f5fa55106d2ff553f6516f57adab419d
#
_entry.id   f5fa55106d2ff553f6516f57adab419d
#
_cell.length_a   1.000
_cell.length_b   1.000
_cell.length_c   1.000
_cell.angle_alpha   90.00
_cell.angle_beta   90.00
_cell.angle_gamma   90.00
#
_symmetry.space_group_name_H-M   'P 1'
#
loop_
_entity.id
_entity.type
_entity.pdbx_description
1 polymer ?
#
loop_
_entity_poly.entity_id
_entity_poly.type
_entity_poly.pdbx_seq_one_letter_code
_entity_poly.pdbx_strand_id
1 'polypeptide(L)'
;MIEFRYFIPVFSLFVCLLTFFRFGTILNPICIVALWWSFWLFVANLSLTGLFIPGVHTQVLILTMIFSMLCGGILAKRRAGFHGKNILRNNLQLHKKWRYLYFILGFLIPVVSYYFVKAIRLFFSEGILGYRDAVFGDVDRPSVLFGSNYLELLYALLFSPIIHVSLLASIVFYLCFQDRRFLAVSVVLVIMDAVMRLGRFNFYYFVFFLFISYLFIRQRSRVRDPIGNGFRAAIKNVRVTIGALALCMVLILSVLSVMRSENSDNIANLLKRFAVEYHTVGFVLFDESLENPTSRLNQEISYGRSLLGGIDTIAVILLRRIDRNLQSISNENSPLMREFQVVGWDYDGYPILYNAFYTILYSMYLDGRELFFFAIPFLYGYFLSTRYQDWIGTGEIGTLMVLNMLTYTGIFSIFQSPVEGTIFWVTLLLLFLFNRIRILRRIQPVEAL
;
A
#
# COMPACT_ATOMS: atom_id res chain seq x y z
N MET A 1 -10.48 1.53 30.82
CA MET A 1 -10.76 1.79 29.40
C MET A 1 -10.86 3.28 29.04
N ILE A 2 -11.44 4.12 29.92
CA ILE A 2 -11.57 5.58 29.65
C ILE A 2 -10.21 6.28 29.50
N GLU A 3 -9.18 5.82 30.22
CA GLU A 3 -7.85 6.43 30.23
C GLU A 3 -7.10 6.32 28.90
N PHE A 4 -7.22 5.21 28.16
CA PHE A 4 -6.54 5.05 26.87
C PHE A 4 -7.06 5.99 25.78
N ARG A 5 -8.35 6.35 25.79
CA ARG A 5 -8.91 7.31 24.81
C ARG A 5 -8.23 8.67 24.88
N TYR A 6 -7.84 9.11 26.07
CA TYR A 6 -7.16 10.39 26.25
C TYR A 6 -5.64 10.27 26.02
N PHE A 7 -5.07 9.10 26.27
CA PHE A 7 -3.64 8.87 26.07
C PHE A 7 -3.24 8.90 24.61
N ILE A 8 -4.03 8.32 23.69
CA ILE A 8 -3.71 8.25 22.26
C ILE A 8 -3.50 9.63 21.62
N PRO A 9 -4.38 10.64 21.80
CA PRO A 9 -4.15 11.98 21.28
C PRO A 9 -2.89 12.66 21.85
N VAL A 10 -2.63 12.48 23.14
CA VAL A 10 -1.42 13.03 23.80
C VAL A 10 -0.16 12.38 23.22
N PHE A 11 -0.17 11.06 23.05
CA PHE A 11 0.91 10.32 22.43
C PHE A 11 1.12 10.76 20.97
N SER A 12 0.05 10.98 20.20
CA SER A 12 0.11 11.48 18.83
C SER A 12 0.74 12.87 18.76
N LEU A 13 0.39 13.76 19.67
CA LEU A 13 1.01 15.08 19.78
C LEU A 13 2.50 14.98 20.09
N PHE A 14 2.87 14.11 21.03
CA PHE A 14 4.28 13.86 21.37
C PHE A 14 5.07 13.36 20.14
N VAL A 15 4.53 12.42 19.36
CA VAL A 15 5.14 11.95 18.10
C VAL A 15 5.30 13.10 17.11
N CYS A 16 4.28 13.94 16.93
CA CYS A 16 4.36 15.12 16.06
C CYS A 16 5.46 16.07 16.49
N LEU A 17 5.58 16.37 17.77
CA LEU A 17 6.61 17.27 18.31
C LEU A 17 8.02 16.69 18.08
N LEU A 18 8.25 15.43 18.43
CA LEU A 18 9.55 14.79 18.24
C LEU A 18 9.97 14.74 16.77
N THR A 19 9.04 14.39 15.86
CA THR A 19 9.32 14.36 14.43
C THR A 19 9.52 15.78 13.87
N PHE A 20 8.79 16.78 14.38
CA PHE A 20 9.02 18.19 14.02
C PHE A 20 10.42 18.66 14.42
N PHE A 21 10.85 18.41 15.66
CA PHE A 21 12.21 18.76 16.09
C PHE A 21 13.29 18.04 15.27
N ARG A 22 13.03 16.81 14.87
CA ARG A 22 13.98 16.01 14.08
C ARG A 22 14.09 16.44 12.62
N PHE A 23 12.96 16.68 11.96
CA PHE A 23 12.86 16.89 10.51
C PHE A 23 12.51 18.32 10.11
N GLY A 24 12.16 19.19 11.05
CA GLY A 24 11.70 20.57 10.79
C GLY A 24 10.29 20.64 10.17
N THR A 25 9.55 19.54 10.18
CA THR A 25 8.21 19.46 9.61
C THR A 25 7.45 18.25 10.15
N ILE A 26 6.14 18.42 10.35
CA ILE A 26 5.21 17.32 10.68
C ILE A 26 4.82 16.50 9.46
N LEU A 27 5.00 17.00 8.24
CA LEU A 27 4.67 16.29 7.00
C LEU A 27 5.79 15.32 6.56
N ASN A 28 6.55 14.75 7.49
CA ASN A 28 7.50 13.70 7.21
C ASN A 28 6.82 12.33 7.21
N PRO A 29 7.37 11.32 6.52
CA PRO A 29 6.70 10.04 6.33
C PRO A 29 6.46 9.28 7.64
N ILE A 30 7.34 9.42 8.65
CA ILE A 30 7.16 8.77 9.96
C ILE A 30 5.96 9.35 10.68
N CYS A 31 5.84 10.68 10.72
CA CYS A 31 4.70 11.35 11.34
C CYS A 31 3.39 11.01 10.63
N ILE A 32 3.41 10.95 9.29
CA ILE A 32 2.22 10.61 8.49
C ILE A 32 1.73 9.20 8.84
N VAL A 33 2.63 8.21 8.86
CA VAL A 33 2.27 6.82 9.21
C VAL A 33 1.83 6.72 10.66
N ALA A 34 2.57 7.33 11.60
CA ALA A 34 2.23 7.31 13.01
C ALA A 34 0.88 7.94 13.31
N LEU A 35 0.58 9.11 12.72
CA LEU A 35 -0.71 9.77 12.86
C LEU A 35 -1.84 8.96 12.26
N TRP A 36 -1.62 8.30 11.13
CA TRP A 36 -2.61 7.43 10.51
C TRP A 36 -3.02 6.28 11.43
N TRP A 37 -2.05 5.56 11.98
CA TRP A 37 -2.29 4.47 12.91
C TRP A 37 -2.92 4.93 14.23
N SER A 38 -2.40 6.03 14.80
CA SER A 38 -2.94 6.60 16.05
C SER A 38 -4.37 7.09 15.88
N PHE A 39 -4.68 7.73 14.73
CA PHE A 39 -6.02 8.22 14.43
C PHE A 39 -7.03 7.06 14.38
N TRP A 40 -6.71 5.99 13.65
CA TRP A 40 -7.62 4.86 13.53
C TRP A 40 -7.71 4.04 14.83
N LEU A 41 -6.64 3.94 15.61
CA LEU A 41 -6.69 3.36 16.95
C LEU A 41 -7.60 4.20 17.88
N PHE A 42 -7.53 5.52 17.79
CA PHE A 42 -8.43 6.41 18.53
C PHE A 42 -9.89 6.20 18.11
N VAL A 43 -10.17 6.14 16.81
CA VAL A 43 -11.52 5.88 16.27
C VAL A 43 -12.03 4.50 16.71
N ALA A 44 -11.19 3.45 16.73
CA ALA A 44 -11.56 2.13 17.24
C ALA A 44 -12.01 2.18 18.71
N ASN A 45 -11.34 3.00 19.53
CA ASN A 45 -11.72 3.19 20.94
C ASN A 45 -13.03 3.96 21.13
N LEU A 46 -13.58 4.60 20.10
CA LEU A 46 -14.88 5.27 20.16
C LEU A 46 -16.05 4.31 19.90
N SER A 47 -15.79 3.10 19.37
CA SER A 47 -16.80 2.08 19.04
C SER A 47 -18.02 2.64 18.28
N LEU A 48 -17.75 3.51 17.28
CA LEU A 48 -18.80 4.25 16.55
C LEU A 48 -19.73 3.34 15.72
N THR A 49 -19.33 2.10 15.47
CA THR A 49 -20.03 1.17 14.56
C THR A 49 -20.56 -0.08 15.26
N GLY A 50 -20.39 -0.18 16.59
CA GLY A 50 -20.76 -1.38 17.33
C GLY A 50 -19.65 -2.46 17.36
N LEU A 51 -18.50 -2.20 16.75
CA LEU A 51 -17.32 -3.07 16.87
C LEU A 51 -16.79 -3.08 18.31
N PHE A 52 -16.24 -4.21 18.72
CA PHE A 52 -15.57 -4.31 20.02
C PHE A 52 -14.43 -3.31 20.13
N ILE A 53 -14.12 -2.90 21.35
CA ILE A 53 -12.97 -2.04 21.61
C ILE A 53 -11.76 -2.96 21.80
N PRO A 54 -10.66 -2.77 21.04
CA PRO A 54 -9.46 -3.58 21.21
C PRO A 54 -8.97 -3.59 22.64
N GLY A 55 -8.55 -4.74 23.16
CA GLY A 55 -8.05 -4.90 24.51
C GLY A 55 -6.78 -4.09 24.78
N VAL A 56 -6.44 -3.93 26.05
CA VAL A 56 -5.28 -3.15 26.49
C VAL A 56 -3.98 -3.69 25.89
N HIS A 57 -3.82 -5.01 25.81
CA HIS A 57 -2.63 -5.64 25.25
C HIS A 57 -2.43 -5.24 23.78
N THR A 58 -3.46 -5.35 22.94
CA THR A 58 -3.42 -4.93 21.54
C THR A 58 -3.08 -3.46 21.40
N GLN A 59 -3.68 -2.59 22.21
CA GLN A 59 -3.39 -1.16 22.18
C GLN A 59 -1.93 -0.85 22.55
N VAL A 60 -1.39 -1.50 23.56
CA VAL A 60 0.03 -1.37 23.97
C VAL A 60 0.96 -1.84 22.84
N LEU A 61 0.66 -2.95 22.18
CA LEU A 61 1.45 -3.44 21.04
C LEU A 61 1.48 -2.42 19.89
N ILE A 62 0.34 -1.83 19.54
CA ILE A 62 0.26 -0.81 18.48
C ILE A 62 1.06 0.45 18.86
N LEU A 63 0.94 0.93 20.10
CA LEU A 63 1.70 2.09 20.57
C LEU A 63 3.20 1.80 20.61
N THR A 64 3.59 0.58 21.00
CA THR A 64 4.99 0.11 20.94
C THR A 64 5.51 0.10 19.51
N MET A 65 4.73 -0.39 18.55
CA MET A 65 5.04 -0.36 17.13
C MET A 65 5.32 1.08 16.65
N ILE A 66 4.42 2.02 16.96
CA ILE A 66 4.55 3.43 16.56
C ILE A 66 5.79 4.05 17.22
N PHE A 67 5.99 3.82 18.51
CA PHE A 67 7.14 4.35 19.25
C PHE A 67 8.47 3.80 18.73
N SER A 68 8.52 2.51 18.45
CA SER A 68 9.71 1.86 17.89
C SER A 68 10.06 2.40 16.51
N MET A 69 9.05 2.58 15.63
CA MET A 69 9.24 3.23 14.33
C MET A 69 9.79 4.67 14.48
N LEU A 70 9.31 5.42 15.45
CA LEU A 70 9.82 6.76 15.76
C LEU A 70 11.28 6.71 16.21
N CYS A 71 11.65 5.79 17.11
CA CYS A 71 13.04 5.61 17.56
C CYS A 71 13.97 5.29 16.39
N GLY A 72 13.59 4.37 15.52
CA GLY A 72 14.35 4.03 14.32
C GLY A 72 14.54 5.26 13.41
N GLY A 73 13.48 6.05 13.23
CA GLY A 73 13.52 7.26 12.42
C GLY A 73 14.39 8.38 12.97
N ILE A 74 14.41 8.55 14.28
CA ILE A 74 15.26 9.54 14.96
C ILE A 74 16.73 9.14 14.89
N LEU A 75 17.05 7.87 15.05
CA LEU A 75 18.41 7.34 15.02
C LEU A 75 19.01 7.28 13.61
N ALA A 76 18.22 7.38 12.57
CA ALA A 76 18.73 7.45 11.21
C ALA A 76 19.65 8.67 11.04
N LYS A 77 20.89 8.41 10.58
CA LYS A 77 21.90 9.46 10.42
C LYS A 77 21.47 10.52 9.41
N ARG A 78 21.63 11.79 9.76
CA ARG A 78 21.53 12.89 8.78
C ARG A 78 22.68 12.73 7.78
N ARG A 79 22.37 12.38 6.53
CA ARG A 79 23.35 12.47 5.47
C ARG A 79 23.56 13.93 5.11
N ALA A 80 24.83 14.41 5.16
CA ALA A 80 25.17 15.72 4.65
C ALA A 80 24.71 15.82 3.18
N GLY A 81 23.93 16.83 2.86
CA GLY A 81 23.34 16.96 1.54
C GLY A 81 24.40 16.99 0.45
N PHE A 82 24.44 15.97 -0.37
CA PHE A 82 25.24 15.97 -1.59
C PHE A 82 24.68 17.05 -2.52
N HIS A 83 25.41 18.15 -2.66
CA HIS A 83 25.12 19.20 -3.63
C HIS A 83 25.57 18.70 -5.01
N GLY A 84 24.84 17.78 -5.59
CA GLY A 84 25.13 17.28 -6.92
C GLY A 84 24.71 18.31 -7.98
N LYS A 85 25.65 19.01 -8.60
CA LYS A 85 25.43 19.91 -9.73
C LYS A 85 24.69 19.26 -10.92
N ASN A 86 24.50 17.93 -10.90
CA ASN A 86 23.93 17.14 -12.00
C ASN A 86 22.55 16.50 -11.73
N ILE A 87 21.86 16.88 -10.64
CA ILE A 87 20.60 16.21 -10.24
C ILE A 87 19.52 16.34 -11.31
N LEU A 88 19.34 17.55 -11.85
CA LEU A 88 18.35 17.79 -12.91
C LEU A 88 18.64 16.93 -14.16
N ARG A 89 19.92 16.87 -14.55
CA ARG A 89 20.36 16.03 -15.69
C ARG A 89 20.08 14.54 -15.43
N ASN A 90 20.38 14.07 -14.22
CA ASN A 90 20.12 12.68 -13.83
C ASN A 90 18.62 12.36 -13.83
N ASN A 91 17.78 13.24 -13.32
CA ASN A 91 16.33 13.08 -13.30
C ASN A 91 15.74 13.10 -14.71
N LEU A 92 16.22 13.98 -15.61
CA LEU A 92 15.81 13.99 -17.03
C LEU A 92 16.27 12.72 -17.76
N GLN A 93 17.48 12.23 -17.47
CA GLN A 93 17.94 10.96 -18.03
C GLN A 93 17.09 9.78 -17.52
N LEU A 94 16.73 9.78 -16.26
CA LEU A 94 15.85 8.77 -15.68
C LEU A 94 14.47 8.82 -16.35
N HIS A 95 13.86 10.00 -16.51
CA HIS A 95 12.60 10.15 -17.23
C HIS A 95 12.68 9.61 -18.68
N LYS A 96 13.76 9.92 -19.40
CA LYS A 96 13.97 9.38 -20.76
C LYS A 96 14.08 7.84 -20.77
N LYS A 97 14.72 7.24 -19.77
CA LYS A 97 14.80 5.77 -19.65
C LYS A 97 13.43 5.15 -19.42
N TRP A 98 12.64 5.73 -18.52
CA TRP A 98 11.31 5.22 -18.21
C TRP A 98 10.36 5.32 -19.40
N ARG A 99 10.67 6.15 -20.41
CA ARG A 99 9.90 6.18 -21.66
C ARG A 99 9.96 4.85 -22.42
N TYR A 100 10.98 4.02 -22.22
CA TYR A 100 10.99 2.65 -22.77
C TYR A 100 9.89 1.78 -22.16
N LEU A 101 9.40 2.13 -20.99
CA LEU A 101 8.23 1.45 -20.41
C LEU A 101 6.98 1.60 -21.29
N TYR A 102 6.87 2.65 -22.11
CA TYR A 102 5.78 2.76 -23.09
C TYR A 102 5.73 1.57 -24.06
N PHE A 103 6.87 1.04 -24.46
CA PHE A 103 6.90 -0.15 -25.31
C PHE A 103 6.36 -1.36 -24.55
N ILE A 104 6.77 -1.53 -23.28
CA ILE A 104 6.28 -2.61 -22.44
C ILE A 104 4.77 -2.46 -22.23
N LEU A 105 4.28 -1.25 -21.98
CA LEU A 105 2.85 -0.97 -21.87
C LEU A 105 2.10 -1.22 -23.18
N GLY A 106 2.74 -0.95 -24.33
CA GLY A 106 2.18 -1.26 -25.64
C GLY A 106 1.85 -2.75 -25.83
N PHE A 107 2.68 -3.65 -25.27
CA PHE A 107 2.39 -5.09 -25.22
C PHE A 107 1.41 -5.47 -24.11
N LEU A 108 1.42 -4.74 -23.01
CA LEU A 108 0.56 -5.04 -21.85
C LEU A 108 -0.90 -4.68 -22.13
N ILE A 109 -1.15 -3.56 -22.85
CA ILE A 109 -2.50 -3.08 -23.16
C ILE A 109 -3.36 -4.18 -23.83
N PRO A 110 -2.93 -4.83 -24.93
CA PRO A 110 -3.71 -5.90 -25.55
C PRO A 110 -4.03 -7.04 -24.60
N VAL A 111 -3.07 -7.48 -23.77
CA VAL A 111 -3.25 -8.57 -22.83
C VAL A 111 -4.27 -8.20 -21.74
N VAL A 112 -4.10 -7.03 -21.12
CA VAL A 112 -5.04 -6.55 -20.09
C VAL A 112 -6.42 -6.32 -20.70
N SER A 113 -6.51 -5.75 -21.92
CA SER A 113 -7.77 -5.55 -22.61
C SER A 113 -8.50 -6.85 -22.90
N TYR A 114 -7.79 -7.89 -23.30
CA TYR A 114 -8.38 -9.21 -23.51
C TYR A 114 -9.05 -9.76 -22.24
N TYR A 115 -8.34 -9.76 -21.13
CA TYR A 115 -8.90 -10.23 -19.86
C TYR A 115 -9.99 -9.29 -19.33
N PHE A 116 -9.87 -7.99 -19.55
CA PHE A 116 -10.89 -7.02 -19.18
C PHE A 116 -12.20 -7.25 -19.94
N VAL A 117 -12.15 -7.48 -21.25
CA VAL A 117 -13.35 -7.80 -22.04
C VAL A 117 -13.96 -9.14 -21.60
N LYS A 118 -13.12 -10.13 -21.31
CA LYS A 118 -13.57 -11.41 -20.76
C LYS A 118 -14.27 -11.24 -19.40
N ALA A 119 -13.69 -10.42 -18.51
CA ALA A 119 -14.27 -10.08 -17.21
C ALA A 119 -15.65 -9.41 -17.34
N ILE A 120 -15.77 -8.44 -18.24
CA ILE A 120 -17.04 -7.75 -18.52
C ILE A 120 -18.09 -8.75 -19.04
N ARG A 121 -17.73 -9.64 -19.95
CA ARG A 121 -18.63 -10.66 -20.47
C ARG A 121 -19.13 -11.58 -19.35
N LEU A 122 -18.23 -12.09 -18.50
CA LEU A 122 -18.58 -12.92 -17.35
C LEU A 122 -19.50 -12.17 -16.37
N PHE A 123 -19.22 -10.89 -16.12
CA PHE A 123 -20.05 -10.05 -15.26
C PHE A 123 -21.48 -9.92 -15.78
N PHE A 124 -21.67 -9.71 -17.09
CA PHE A 124 -23.00 -9.61 -17.70
C PHE A 124 -23.73 -10.96 -17.82
N SER A 125 -23.00 -12.09 -17.94
CA SER A 125 -23.61 -13.44 -18.04
C SER A 125 -23.99 -14.02 -16.67
N GLU A 126 -23.20 -13.79 -15.64
CA GLU A 126 -23.33 -14.47 -14.34
C GLU A 126 -23.76 -13.53 -13.20
N GLY A 127 -23.85 -12.23 -13.50
CA GLY A 127 -24.09 -11.21 -12.47
C GLY A 127 -22.89 -11.00 -11.55
N ILE A 128 -23.04 -10.08 -10.58
CA ILE A 128 -21.91 -9.70 -9.72
C ILE A 128 -21.46 -10.82 -8.77
N LEU A 129 -22.40 -11.62 -8.25
CA LEU A 129 -22.11 -12.71 -7.34
C LEU A 129 -21.43 -13.84 -8.06
N GLY A 130 -21.99 -14.32 -9.19
CA GLY A 130 -21.38 -15.36 -10.01
C GLY A 130 -20.01 -14.96 -10.54
N TYR A 131 -19.83 -13.69 -10.93
CA TYR A 131 -18.52 -13.16 -11.31
C TYR A 131 -17.53 -13.19 -10.15
N ARG A 132 -17.96 -12.80 -8.94
CA ARG A 132 -17.13 -12.85 -7.75
C ARG A 132 -16.67 -14.28 -7.44
N ASP A 133 -17.58 -15.24 -7.50
CA ASP A 133 -17.26 -16.64 -7.28
C ASP A 133 -16.35 -17.20 -8.38
N ALA A 134 -16.52 -16.76 -9.62
CA ALA A 134 -15.65 -17.11 -10.73
C ALA A 134 -14.23 -16.56 -10.62
N VAL A 135 -14.05 -15.38 -9.97
CA VAL A 135 -12.73 -14.74 -9.80
C VAL A 135 -12.03 -15.18 -8.51
N PHE A 136 -12.78 -15.34 -7.42
CA PHE A 136 -12.25 -15.67 -6.09
C PHE A 136 -12.58 -17.09 -5.64
N GLY A 137 -13.17 -17.91 -6.52
CA GLY A 137 -13.64 -19.26 -6.25
C GLY A 137 -12.59 -20.20 -5.65
N ASP A 138 -12.89 -21.48 -5.56
CA ASP A 138 -12.11 -22.51 -4.87
C ASP A 138 -10.60 -22.43 -5.14
N VAL A 139 -9.80 -22.50 -4.06
CA VAL A 139 -8.32 -22.51 -4.14
C VAL A 139 -7.80 -23.60 -5.08
N ASP A 140 -8.55 -24.68 -5.24
CA ASP A 140 -8.15 -25.83 -6.04
C ASP A 140 -8.54 -25.72 -7.53
N ARG A 141 -9.32 -24.70 -7.90
CA ARG A 141 -9.75 -24.49 -9.29
C ARG A 141 -9.12 -23.25 -9.87
N PRO A 142 -8.63 -23.31 -11.12
CA PRO A 142 -8.11 -22.14 -11.81
C PRO A 142 -9.22 -21.09 -11.92
N SER A 143 -8.86 -19.83 -11.70
CA SER A 143 -9.77 -18.70 -11.93
C SER A 143 -10.36 -18.81 -13.36
N VAL A 144 -11.68 -18.77 -13.45
CA VAL A 144 -12.40 -18.80 -14.74
C VAL A 144 -11.92 -17.65 -15.64
N LEU A 145 -11.53 -16.52 -15.04
CA LEU A 145 -11.01 -15.38 -15.76
C LEU A 145 -9.73 -15.71 -16.53
N PHE A 146 -8.75 -16.34 -15.89
CA PHE A 146 -7.45 -16.64 -16.51
C PHE A 146 -7.43 -18.00 -17.22
N GLY A 147 -8.32 -18.93 -16.88
CA GLY A 147 -8.45 -20.24 -17.50
C GLY A 147 -7.33 -21.22 -17.13
N SER A 148 -6.29 -20.77 -16.41
CA SER A 148 -5.26 -21.65 -15.83
C SER A 148 -4.52 -20.95 -14.69
N ASN A 149 -4.10 -21.73 -13.69
CA ASN A 149 -3.31 -21.24 -12.55
C ASN A 149 -1.96 -20.64 -13.01
N TYR A 150 -1.39 -21.16 -14.10
CA TYR A 150 -0.14 -20.64 -14.65
C TYR A 150 -0.30 -19.21 -15.21
N LEU A 151 -1.37 -18.96 -15.97
CA LEU A 151 -1.64 -17.61 -16.52
C LEU A 151 -2.00 -16.61 -15.42
N GLU A 152 -2.73 -17.06 -14.41
CA GLU A 152 -3.02 -16.22 -13.24
C GLU A 152 -1.75 -15.86 -12.47
N LEU A 153 -0.87 -16.85 -12.24
CA LEU A 153 0.42 -16.64 -11.61
C LEU A 153 1.31 -15.69 -12.43
N LEU A 154 1.38 -15.89 -13.74
CA LEU A 154 2.12 -15.02 -14.65
C LEU A 154 1.59 -13.58 -14.60
N TYR A 155 0.27 -13.44 -14.56
CA TYR A 155 -0.36 -12.12 -14.42
C TYR A 155 0.01 -11.47 -13.09
N ALA A 156 -0.05 -12.21 -11.99
CA ALA A 156 0.26 -11.71 -10.65
C ALA A 156 1.75 -11.37 -10.47
N LEU A 157 2.67 -12.15 -11.04
CA LEU A 157 4.11 -11.97 -10.87
C LEU A 157 4.73 -10.98 -11.86
N LEU A 158 4.14 -10.77 -13.02
CA LEU A 158 4.74 -9.95 -14.06
C LEU A 158 3.87 -8.75 -14.43
N PHE A 159 2.62 -8.97 -14.82
CA PHE A 159 1.79 -7.90 -15.39
C PHE A 159 1.31 -6.92 -14.32
N SER A 160 0.77 -7.40 -13.23
CA SER A 160 0.31 -6.55 -12.14
C SER A 160 1.42 -5.69 -11.52
N PRO A 161 2.63 -6.20 -11.21
CA PRO A 161 3.74 -5.35 -10.76
C PRO A 161 4.15 -4.29 -11.77
N ILE A 162 4.16 -4.60 -13.08
CA ILE A 162 4.48 -3.62 -14.13
C ILE A 162 3.43 -2.51 -14.15
N ILE A 163 2.14 -2.83 -14.00
CA ILE A 163 1.06 -1.84 -13.90
C ILE A 163 1.31 -0.92 -12.68
N HIS A 164 1.62 -1.48 -11.51
CA HIS A 164 1.87 -0.70 -10.28
C HIS A 164 3.11 0.19 -10.39
N VAL A 165 4.22 -0.34 -10.92
CA VAL A 165 5.44 0.44 -11.18
C VAL A 165 5.16 1.57 -12.16
N SER A 166 4.41 1.29 -13.22
CA SER A 166 4.04 2.28 -14.24
C SER A 166 3.18 3.39 -13.66
N LEU A 167 2.22 3.03 -12.80
CA LEU A 167 1.39 4.00 -12.11
C LEU A 167 2.24 4.92 -11.22
N LEU A 168 3.08 4.36 -10.35
CA LEU A 168 3.94 5.13 -9.45
C LEU A 168 4.88 6.07 -10.24
N ALA A 169 5.53 5.55 -11.27
CA ALA A 169 6.43 6.33 -12.12
C ALA A 169 5.67 7.44 -12.88
N SER A 170 4.50 7.13 -13.44
CA SER A 170 3.70 8.10 -14.18
C SER A 170 3.18 9.25 -13.30
N ILE A 171 2.80 8.97 -12.06
CA ILE A 171 2.42 9.99 -11.08
C ILE A 171 3.60 10.92 -10.79
N VAL A 172 4.76 10.37 -10.48
CA VAL A 172 5.95 11.17 -10.16
C VAL A 172 6.39 11.99 -11.37
N PHE A 173 6.37 11.41 -12.59
CA PHE A 173 6.71 12.14 -13.82
C PHE A 173 5.68 13.18 -14.21
N TYR A 174 4.39 12.93 -13.97
CA TYR A 174 3.37 13.95 -14.13
C TYR A 174 3.61 15.14 -13.20
N LEU A 175 3.89 14.88 -11.94
CA LEU A 175 4.14 15.94 -10.96
C LEU A 175 5.44 16.72 -11.24
N CYS A 176 6.49 16.04 -11.72
CA CYS A 176 7.79 16.65 -11.99
C CYS A 176 7.96 17.23 -13.39
N PHE A 177 7.40 16.59 -14.42
CA PHE A 177 7.63 16.89 -15.83
C PHE A 177 6.36 17.12 -16.65
N GLN A 178 5.16 17.07 -16.04
CA GLN A 178 3.86 17.24 -16.68
C GLN A 178 3.58 16.19 -17.80
N ASP A 179 4.09 14.96 -17.62
CA ASP A 179 3.88 13.88 -18.58
C ASP A 179 2.46 13.27 -18.42
N ARG A 180 1.47 13.96 -19.02
CA ARG A 180 0.05 13.57 -18.95
C ARG A 180 -0.25 12.27 -19.70
N ARG A 181 0.48 12.00 -20.79
CA ARG A 181 0.22 10.82 -21.62
C ARG A 181 0.57 9.54 -20.90
N PHE A 182 1.72 9.52 -20.23
CA PHE A 182 2.12 8.37 -19.43
C PHE A 182 1.17 8.12 -18.26
N LEU A 183 0.74 9.19 -17.57
CA LEU A 183 -0.25 9.09 -16.51
C LEU A 183 -1.58 8.52 -17.03
N ALA A 184 -2.11 9.04 -18.13
CA ALA A 184 -3.39 8.58 -18.68
C ALA A 184 -3.36 7.08 -19.03
N VAL A 185 -2.32 6.61 -19.71
CA VAL A 185 -2.17 5.18 -20.05
C VAL A 185 -2.09 4.32 -18.80
N SER A 186 -1.28 4.73 -17.81
CA SER A 186 -1.13 3.98 -16.56
C SER A 186 -2.43 3.92 -15.75
N VAL A 187 -3.18 5.02 -15.69
CA VAL A 187 -4.48 5.07 -14.98
C VAL A 187 -5.51 4.17 -15.67
N VAL A 188 -5.58 4.18 -16.99
CA VAL A 188 -6.49 3.28 -17.73
C VAL A 188 -6.18 1.81 -17.41
N LEU A 189 -4.90 1.41 -17.44
CA LEU A 189 -4.50 0.04 -17.11
C LEU A 189 -4.86 -0.34 -15.68
N VAL A 190 -4.67 0.58 -14.72
CA VAL A 190 -5.05 0.35 -13.31
C VAL A 190 -6.56 0.20 -13.14
N ILE A 191 -7.35 1.01 -13.84
CA ILE A 191 -8.82 0.89 -13.83
C ILE A 191 -9.24 -0.46 -14.40
N MET A 192 -8.66 -0.88 -15.52
CA MET A 192 -8.97 -2.18 -16.12
C MET A 192 -8.60 -3.33 -15.17
N ASP A 193 -7.41 -3.30 -14.55
CA ASP A 193 -6.97 -4.30 -13.57
C ASP A 193 -7.88 -4.31 -12.33
N ALA A 194 -8.28 -3.14 -11.83
CA ALA A 194 -9.18 -3.01 -10.68
C ALA A 194 -10.57 -3.62 -10.97
N VAL A 195 -11.13 -3.36 -12.14
CA VAL A 195 -12.43 -3.90 -12.53
C VAL A 195 -12.36 -5.43 -12.71
N MET A 196 -11.30 -5.93 -13.38
CA MET A 196 -11.12 -7.37 -13.58
C MET A 196 -11.03 -8.16 -12.28
N ARG A 197 -10.41 -7.59 -11.26
CA ARG A 197 -10.20 -8.26 -9.97
C ARG A 197 -11.23 -7.88 -8.92
N LEU A 198 -12.21 -7.05 -9.25
CA LEU A 198 -13.09 -6.39 -8.28
C LEU A 198 -12.28 -5.73 -7.13
N GLY A 199 -11.04 -5.34 -7.44
CA GLY A 199 -10.04 -4.86 -6.51
C GLY A 199 -10.16 -3.38 -6.23
N ARG A 200 -10.72 -2.99 -5.09
CA ARG A 200 -10.79 -1.58 -4.67
C ARG A 200 -9.41 -1.00 -4.35
N PHE A 201 -8.47 -1.85 -3.96
CA PHE A 201 -7.16 -1.43 -3.49
C PHE A 201 -6.33 -0.72 -4.55
N ASN A 202 -6.51 -1.04 -5.84
CA ASN A 202 -5.82 -0.35 -6.93
C ASN A 202 -6.16 1.15 -7.00
N PHE A 203 -7.38 1.54 -6.63
CA PHE A 203 -7.78 2.95 -6.52
C PHE A 203 -7.11 3.63 -5.33
N TYR A 204 -7.00 2.94 -4.20
CA TYR A 204 -6.25 3.45 -3.05
C TYR A 204 -4.78 3.67 -3.40
N TYR A 205 -4.13 2.75 -4.15
CA TYR A 205 -2.77 2.93 -4.66
C TYR A 205 -2.63 4.26 -5.42
N PHE A 206 -3.53 4.52 -6.34
CA PHE A 206 -3.46 5.73 -7.15
C PHE A 206 -3.55 7.00 -6.29
N VAL A 207 -4.54 7.09 -5.41
CA VAL A 207 -4.77 8.28 -4.59
C VAL A 207 -3.65 8.49 -3.57
N PHE A 208 -3.25 7.44 -2.87
CA PHE A 208 -2.17 7.56 -1.90
C PHE A 208 -0.83 7.91 -2.56
N PHE A 209 -0.48 7.28 -3.68
CA PHE A 209 0.75 7.64 -4.39
C PHE A 209 0.73 9.08 -4.91
N LEU A 210 -0.39 9.53 -5.43
CA LEU A 210 -0.53 10.91 -5.88
C LEU A 210 -0.41 11.90 -4.71
N PHE A 211 -1.11 11.65 -3.61
CA PHE A 211 -1.09 12.50 -2.43
C PHE A 211 0.28 12.54 -1.76
N ILE A 212 0.89 11.39 -1.50
CA ILE A 212 2.21 11.27 -0.87
C ILE A 212 3.28 11.91 -1.76
N SER A 213 3.28 11.63 -3.07
CA SER A 213 4.21 12.25 -4.02
C SER A 213 4.08 13.77 -4.01
N TYR A 214 2.84 14.28 -4.06
CA TYR A 214 2.58 15.72 -4.02
C TYR A 214 3.10 16.35 -2.73
N LEU A 215 2.85 15.73 -1.57
CA LEU A 215 3.32 16.25 -0.28
C LEU A 215 4.86 16.36 -0.23
N PHE A 216 5.57 15.30 -0.63
CA PHE A 216 7.03 15.27 -0.56
C PHE A 216 7.69 16.19 -1.59
N ILE A 217 7.13 16.31 -2.78
CA ILE A 217 7.61 17.23 -3.80
C ILE A 217 7.40 18.69 -3.32
N ARG A 218 6.21 19.00 -2.81
CA ARG A 218 5.90 20.33 -2.27
C ARG A 218 6.80 20.71 -1.09
N GLN A 219 7.08 19.75 -0.22
CA GLN A 219 7.92 19.98 0.95
C GLN A 219 9.36 20.27 0.55
N ARG A 220 9.92 19.48 -0.38
CA ARG A 220 11.26 19.73 -0.88
C ARG A 220 11.39 21.10 -1.54
N SER A 221 10.39 21.53 -2.31
CA SER A 221 10.38 22.87 -2.95
C SER A 221 10.35 24.02 -1.96
N ARG A 222 9.94 23.81 -0.71
CA ARG A 222 9.99 24.81 0.36
C ARG A 222 11.36 24.90 1.04
N VAL A 223 12.08 23.78 1.11
CA VAL A 223 13.34 23.66 1.87
C VAL A 223 14.55 24.04 1.01
N ARG A 224 14.52 23.77 -0.29
CA ARG A 224 15.67 23.94 -1.18
C ARG A 224 15.23 24.48 -2.53
N ASP A 225 15.34 25.76 -2.71
CA ASP A 225 15.14 26.50 -3.95
C ASP A 225 13.91 26.21 -4.82
N PRO A 226 13.23 27.23 -5.31
CA PRO A 226 12.10 27.04 -6.18
C PRO A 226 12.61 26.41 -7.49
N ILE A 227 12.33 25.13 -7.69
CA ILE A 227 12.29 24.56 -9.04
C ILE A 227 11.39 25.52 -9.82
N GLY A 228 11.94 26.21 -10.80
CA GLY A 228 11.46 27.42 -11.48
C GLY A 228 9.95 27.64 -11.57
N ASN A 229 9.53 28.84 -11.94
CA ASN A 229 8.12 29.31 -11.97
C ASN A 229 7.12 28.32 -12.62
N GLY A 230 7.54 27.46 -13.54
CA GLY A 230 6.73 26.39 -14.13
C GLY A 230 6.24 25.35 -13.12
N PHE A 231 7.01 25.06 -12.08
CA PHE A 231 6.63 24.09 -11.05
C PHE A 231 5.54 24.63 -10.10
N ARG A 232 5.55 25.93 -9.79
CA ARG A 232 4.49 26.57 -8.98
C ARG A 232 3.14 26.57 -9.72
N ALA A 233 3.14 26.80 -11.03
CA ALA A 233 1.91 26.72 -11.86
C ALA A 233 1.38 25.27 -11.92
N ALA A 234 2.28 24.29 -12.05
CA ALA A 234 1.93 22.88 -12.02
C ALA A 234 1.26 22.46 -10.71
N ILE A 235 1.78 22.93 -9.56
CA ILE A 235 1.20 22.65 -8.24
C ILE A 235 -0.22 23.20 -8.08
N LYS A 236 -0.54 24.36 -8.67
CA LYS A 236 -1.89 24.94 -8.60
C LYS A 236 -2.92 24.06 -9.33
N ASN A 237 -2.59 23.59 -10.53
CA ASN A 237 -3.48 22.72 -11.31
C ASN A 237 -3.62 21.33 -10.69
N VAL A 238 -2.57 20.82 -10.04
CA VAL A 238 -2.59 19.51 -9.37
C VAL A 238 -3.57 19.48 -8.18
N ARG A 239 -3.77 20.58 -7.46
CA ARG A 239 -4.77 20.63 -6.36
C ARG A 239 -6.18 20.35 -6.84
N VAL A 240 -6.57 20.97 -7.95
CA VAL A 240 -7.88 20.75 -8.57
C VAL A 240 -7.99 19.31 -9.06
N THR A 241 -6.93 18.80 -9.69
CA THR A 241 -6.88 17.42 -10.18
C THR A 241 -6.97 16.41 -9.02
N ILE A 242 -6.25 16.62 -7.91
CA ILE A 242 -6.35 15.76 -6.71
C ILE A 242 -7.76 15.79 -6.13
N GLY A 243 -8.35 16.97 -6.00
CA GLY A 243 -9.72 17.12 -5.50
C GLY A 243 -10.76 16.41 -6.37
N ALA A 244 -10.67 16.61 -7.71
CA ALA A 244 -11.55 15.94 -8.66
C ALA A 244 -11.37 14.42 -8.64
N LEU A 245 -10.14 13.92 -8.60
CA LEU A 245 -9.84 12.48 -8.54
C LEU A 245 -10.29 11.86 -7.22
N ALA A 246 -10.11 12.54 -6.09
CA ALA A 246 -10.61 12.08 -4.81
C ALA A 246 -12.14 11.97 -4.82
N LEU A 247 -12.83 12.97 -5.39
CA LEU A 247 -14.29 12.95 -5.54
C LEU A 247 -14.74 11.81 -6.46
N CYS A 248 -14.12 11.65 -7.64
CA CYS A 248 -14.43 10.54 -8.54
C CYS A 248 -14.22 9.19 -7.87
N MET A 249 -13.18 9.07 -7.07
CA MET A 249 -12.89 7.84 -6.35
C MET A 249 -13.93 7.53 -5.29
N VAL A 250 -14.35 8.52 -4.50
CA VAL A 250 -15.44 8.35 -3.53
C VAL A 250 -16.71 7.90 -4.24
N LEU A 251 -17.05 8.49 -5.39
CA LEU A 251 -18.20 8.10 -6.19
C LEU A 251 -18.08 6.66 -6.72
N ILE A 252 -16.94 6.28 -7.29
CA ILE A 252 -16.70 4.91 -7.79
C ILE A 252 -16.78 3.88 -6.64
N LEU A 253 -16.16 4.17 -5.52
CA LEU A 253 -16.20 3.29 -4.34
C LEU A 253 -17.62 3.17 -3.79
N SER A 254 -18.39 4.26 -3.78
CA SER A 254 -19.80 4.25 -3.36
C SER A 254 -20.63 3.38 -4.30
N VAL A 255 -20.49 3.55 -5.61
CA VAL A 255 -21.22 2.76 -6.61
C VAL A 255 -20.86 1.26 -6.49
N LEU A 256 -19.57 0.92 -6.44
CA LEU A 256 -19.13 -0.46 -6.26
C LEU A 256 -19.63 -1.09 -4.96
N SER A 257 -19.85 -0.28 -3.94
CA SER A 257 -20.34 -0.71 -2.64
C SER A 257 -21.83 -0.96 -2.65
N VAL A 258 -22.60 -0.06 -3.25
CA VAL A 258 -24.06 -0.24 -3.47
C VAL A 258 -24.31 -1.48 -4.32
N MET A 259 -23.52 -1.70 -5.37
CA MET A 259 -23.66 -2.90 -6.22
C MET A 259 -23.35 -4.22 -5.50
N ARG A 260 -22.64 -4.17 -4.37
CA ARG A 260 -22.30 -5.37 -3.57
C ARG A 260 -23.25 -5.64 -2.41
N SER A 261 -24.06 -4.66 -2.01
CA SER A 261 -25.07 -4.85 -0.96
C SER A 261 -26.33 -5.48 -1.58
N GLU A 262 -26.67 -6.67 -1.15
CA GLU A 262 -27.95 -7.34 -1.52
C GLU A 262 -29.17 -6.64 -0.91
N ASN A 263 -28.97 -5.89 0.16
CA ASN A 263 -29.99 -5.13 0.85
C ASN A 263 -29.84 -3.64 0.54
N SER A 264 -30.96 -2.94 0.43
CA SER A 264 -31.05 -1.50 0.26
C SER A 264 -30.59 -0.73 1.51
N ASP A 265 -29.36 -1.01 1.96
CA ASP A 265 -28.76 -0.31 3.07
C ASP A 265 -28.71 1.18 2.77
N ASN A 266 -29.12 1.98 3.74
CA ASN A 266 -29.03 3.43 3.67
C ASN A 266 -27.58 3.81 3.34
N ILE A 267 -27.38 4.73 2.37
CA ILE A 267 -26.04 5.23 1.95
C ILE A 267 -25.19 5.64 3.16
N ALA A 268 -25.83 6.16 4.23
CA ALA A 268 -25.13 6.51 5.47
C ALA A 268 -24.50 5.28 6.16
N ASN A 269 -25.17 4.14 6.19
CA ASN A 269 -24.65 2.89 6.76
C ASN A 269 -23.51 2.33 5.92
N LEU A 270 -23.62 2.41 4.60
CA LEU A 270 -22.52 2.02 3.69
C LEU A 270 -21.27 2.89 3.89
N LEU A 271 -21.44 4.22 3.98
CA LEU A 271 -20.33 5.13 4.25
C LEU A 271 -19.69 4.87 5.62
N LYS A 272 -20.50 4.64 6.66
CA LYS A 272 -20.03 4.30 8.00
C LYS A 272 -19.19 3.01 7.98
N ARG A 273 -19.69 1.97 7.31
CA ARG A 273 -18.99 0.70 7.13
C ARG A 273 -17.65 0.90 6.41
N PHE A 274 -17.64 1.62 5.29
CA PHE A 274 -16.40 1.84 4.52
C PHE A 274 -15.45 2.80 5.18
N ALA A 275 -15.91 3.89 5.76
CA ALA A 275 -15.07 4.91 6.33
C ALA A 275 -14.51 4.51 7.71
N VAL A 276 -15.25 3.76 8.51
CA VAL A 276 -14.86 3.44 9.88
C VAL A 276 -14.52 1.96 10.07
N GLU A 277 -15.46 1.06 9.77
CA GLU A 277 -15.30 -0.36 10.09
C GLU A 277 -14.08 -0.97 9.38
N TYR A 278 -13.91 -0.72 8.08
CA TYR A 278 -12.76 -1.26 7.35
C TYR A 278 -11.40 -0.82 7.89
N HIS A 279 -11.33 0.33 8.58
CA HIS A 279 -10.09 0.82 9.15
C HIS A 279 -9.86 0.34 10.59
N THR A 280 -10.90 -0.08 11.27
CA THR A 280 -10.85 -0.42 12.71
C THR A 280 -11.01 -1.92 12.97
N VAL A 281 -11.70 -2.64 12.10
CA VAL A 281 -12.00 -4.08 12.27
C VAL A 281 -10.74 -4.94 12.38
N GLY A 282 -9.66 -4.56 11.68
CA GLY A 282 -8.40 -5.31 11.75
C GLY A 282 -7.75 -5.31 13.14
N PHE A 283 -8.00 -4.29 13.96
CA PHE A 283 -7.55 -4.26 15.35
C PHE A 283 -8.34 -5.24 16.21
N VAL A 284 -9.64 -5.31 15.97
CA VAL A 284 -10.54 -6.22 16.70
C VAL A 284 -10.25 -7.68 16.32
N LEU A 285 -10.11 -7.98 15.03
CA LEU A 285 -9.76 -9.33 14.57
C LEU A 285 -8.41 -9.81 15.13
N PHE A 286 -7.44 -8.91 15.24
CA PHE A 286 -6.17 -9.23 15.85
C PHE A 286 -6.32 -9.50 17.35
N ASP A 287 -7.09 -8.69 18.06
CA ASP A 287 -7.37 -8.82 19.48
C ASP A 287 -8.07 -10.14 19.80
N GLU A 288 -9.16 -10.44 19.10
CA GLU A 288 -9.90 -11.71 19.22
C GLU A 288 -8.98 -12.93 18.95
N SER A 289 -8.09 -12.79 17.95
CA SER A 289 -7.10 -13.83 17.67
C SER A 289 -6.07 -14.01 18.76
N LEU A 290 -5.70 -12.96 19.50
CA LEU A 290 -4.79 -13.02 20.65
C LEU A 290 -5.47 -13.66 21.86
N GLU A 291 -6.75 -13.36 22.11
CA GLU A 291 -7.50 -13.90 23.24
C GLU A 291 -7.88 -15.36 23.06
N ASN A 292 -7.95 -15.85 21.81
CA ASN A 292 -8.29 -17.22 21.49
C ASN A 292 -7.08 -18.17 21.67
N PRO A 293 -7.04 -19.06 22.70
CA PRO A 293 -5.92 -19.96 22.92
C PRO A 293 -5.68 -20.96 21.78
N THR A 294 -6.72 -21.27 21.00
CA THR A 294 -6.63 -22.20 19.86
C THR A 294 -6.22 -21.50 18.57
N SER A 295 -6.11 -20.18 18.59
CA SER A 295 -5.65 -19.40 17.46
C SER A 295 -4.23 -19.81 17.07
N ARG A 296 -3.99 -19.84 15.77
CA ARG A 296 -2.65 -20.03 15.20
C ARG A 296 -1.63 -19.04 15.75
N LEU A 297 -2.06 -17.81 16.07
CA LEU A 297 -1.22 -16.81 16.72
C LEU A 297 -0.61 -17.31 18.03
N ASN A 298 -1.34 -18.11 18.78
CA ASN A 298 -0.89 -18.61 20.09
C ASN A 298 -0.15 -19.94 20.01
N GLN A 299 -0.35 -20.70 18.95
CA GLN A 299 0.18 -22.06 18.80
C GLN A 299 1.48 -22.13 17.99
N GLU A 300 1.68 -21.24 17.02
CA GLU A 300 2.78 -21.34 16.07
C GLU A 300 3.64 -20.07 16.04
N ILE A 301 4.88 -20.22 15.55
CA ILE A 301 5.77 -19.11 15.22
C ILE A 301 6.30 -19.36 13.80
N SER A 302 6.13 -18.39 12.89
CA SER A 302 6.51 -18.55 11.48
C SER A 302 7.88 -17.94 11.11
N TYR A 303 8.61 -17.38 12.07
CA TYR A 303 10.00 -16.93 11.93
C TYR A 303 10.27 -16.02 10.73
N GLY A 304 9.41 -15.07 10.48
CA GLY A 304 9.55 -14.08 9.39
C GLY A 304 8.86 -14.49 8.08
N ARG A 305 8.35 -15.70 7.95
CA ARG A 305 7.66 -16.17 6.74
C ARG A 305 6.38 -15.37 6.47
N SER A 306 5.64 -14.99 7.52
CA SER A 306 4.38 -14.26 7.37
C SER A 306 4.61 -12.84 6.88
N LEU A 307 5.51 -12.09 7.49
CA LEU A 307 5.89 -10.74 7.04
C LEU A 307 6.49 -10.73 5.64
N LEU A 308 7.26 -11.75 5.31
CA LEU A 308 7.88 -11.92 3.98
C LEU A 308 7.03 -12.82 3.07
N GLY A 309 5.74 -12.93 3.29
CA GLY A 309 4.83 -13.86 2.60
C GLY A 309 4.92 -13.83 1.08
N GLY A 310 5.14 -12.65 0.49
CA GLY A 310 5.37 -12.54 -0.94
C GLY A 310 6.68 -13.18 -1.41
N ILE A 311 7.75 -13.09 -0.64
CA ILE A 311 9.03 -13.76 -0.92
C ILE A 311 8.88 -15.27 -0.67
N ASP A 312 8.26 -15.66 0.45
CA ASP A 312 7.97 -17.06 0.76
C ASP A 312 7.18 -17.72 -0.38
N THR A 313 6.16 -17.06 -0.89
CA THR A 313 5.38 -17.54 -2.03
C THR A 313 6.23 -17.74 -3.28
N ILE A 314 7.10 -16.78 -3.63
CA ILE A 314 8.00 -16.89 -4.78
C ILE A 314 8.98 -18.06 -4.56
N ALA A 315 9.56 -18.19 -3.37
CA ALA A 315 10.48 -19.26 -3.02
C ALA A 315 9.80 -20.63 -3.14
N VAL A 316 8.60 -20.79 -2.58
CA VAL A 316 7.82 -22.04 -2.66
C VAL A 316 7.48 -22.41 -4.11
N ILE A 317 7.10 -21.47 -4.96
CA ILE A 317 6.84 -21.73 -6.39
C ILE A 317 8.09 -22.32 -7.07
N LEU A 318 9.27 -21.81 -6.76
CA LEU A 318 10.53 -22.32 -7.31
C LEU A 318 10.90 -23.68 -6.74
N LEU A 319 10.73 -23.88 -5.42
CA LEU A 319 11.12 -25.08 -4.70
C LEU A 319 10.13 -26.25 -4.89
N ARG A 320 8.86 -25.99 -5.28
CA ARG A 320 7.88 -27.04 -5.61
C ARG A 320 8.33 -27.98 -6.74
N ARG A 321 9.32 -27.59 -7.51
CA ARG A 321 9.97 -28.50 -8.49
C ARG A 321 10.76 -29.61 -7.81
N ILE A 322 11.23 -29.36 -6.59
CA ILE A 322 12.03 -30.31 -5.78
C ILE A 322 11.09 -31.07 -4.83
N ASP A 323 10.25 -30.34 -4.08
CA ASP A 323 9.26 -30.92 -3.18
C ASP A 323 7.87 -30.33 -3.48
N ARG A 324 6.97 -31.18 -3.97
CA ARG A 324 5.59 -30.80 -4.37
C ARG A 324 4.69 -30.48 -3.18
N ASN A 325 5.04 -30.94 -1.97
CA ASN A 325 4.23 -30.76 -0.77
C ASN A 325 4.46 -29.42 -0.08
N LEU A 326 5.47 -28.64 -0.51
CA LEU A 326 5.74 -27.34 0.06
C LEU A 326 4.54 -26.40 -0.10
N GLN A 327 4.13 -25.78 1.00
CA GLN A 327 3.09 -24.77 1.04
C GLN A 327 3.67 -23.41 1.42
N SER A 328 3.18 -22.35 0.79
CA SER A 328 3.51 -21.00 1.19
C SER A 328 2.70 -20.60 2.42
N ILE A 329 3.25 -19.71 3.23
CA ILE A 329 2.58 -19.17 4.41
C ILE A 329 1.22 -18.52 4.04
N SER A 330 1.11 -17.95 2.87
CA SER A 330 -0.13 -17.38 2.34
C SER A 330 -1.21 -18.45 2.18
N ASN A 331 -0.85 -19.64 1.68
CA ASN A 331 -1.78 -20.77 1.57
C ASN A 331 -2.13 -21.35 2.94
N GLU A 332 -1.16 -21.43 3.85
CA GLU A 332 -1.37 -21.90 5.22
C GLU A 332 -2.31 -20.95 6.01
N ASN A 333 -2.26 -19.64 5.76
CA ASN A 333 -3.13 -18.65 6.38
C ASN A 333 -4.50 -18.52 5.70
N SER A 334 -4.66 -19.01 4.47
CA SER A 334 -5.89 -18.87 3.68
C SER A 334 -7.17 -19.37 4.37
N PRO A 335 -7.20 -20.50 5.09
CA PRO A 335 -8.39 -20.95 5.82
C PRO A 335 -8.85 -19.94 6.86
N LEU A 336 -7.90 -19.41 7.66
CA LEU A 336 -8.19 -18.38 8.69
C LEU A 336 -8.82 -17.13 8.08
N MET A 337 -8.31 -16.68 6.93
CA MET A 337 -8.82 -15.49 6.25
C MET A 337 -10.24 -15.68 5.67
N ARG A 338 -10.77 -16.89 5.67
CA ARG A 338 -12.12 -17.21 5.20
C ARG A 338 -13.11 -17.42 6.33
N GLU A 339 -12.63 -17.67 7.54
CA GLU A 339 -13.46 -17.88 8.71
C GLU A 339 -14.04 -16.54 9.19
N PHE A 340 -15.36 -16.48 9.29
CA PHE A 340 -16.05 -15.33 9.84
C PHE A 340 -15.96 -15.33 11.36
N GLN A 341 -15.50 -14.22 11.91
CA GLN A 341 -15.41 -14.00 13.36
C GLN A 341 -16.41 -12.92 13.77
N VAL A 342 -16.99 -13.06 14.95
CA VAL A 342 -17.86 -12.04 15.57
C VAL A 342 -16.93 -10.94 16.10
N VAL A 343 -17.07 -9.73 15.56
CA VAL A 343 -16.22 -8.58 15.91
C VAL A 343 -16.98 -7.44 16.60
N GLY A 344 -18.25 -7.66 16.84
CA GLY A 344 -19.12 -6.65 17.46
C GLY A 344 -20.58 -7.03 17.37
N TRP A 345 -21.43 -6.09 17.80
CA TRP A 345 -22.89 -6.18 17.73
C TRP A 345 -23.46 -4.91 17.11
N ASP A 346 -24.40 -5.07 16.20
CA ASP A 346 -25.09 -3.93 15.64
C ASP A 346 -26.14 -3.35 16.64
N TYR A 347 -26.81 -2.28 16.24
CA TYR A 347 -27.82 -1.62 17.10
C TYR A 347 -29.06 -2.46 17.35
N ASP A 348 -29.32 -3.43 16.48
CA ASP A 348 -30.45 -4.36 16.57
C ASP A 348 -30.08 -5.65 17.34
N GLY A 349 -28.83 -5.77 17.79
CA GLY A 349 -28.31 -6.92 18.55
C GLY A 349 -27.87 -8.09 17.69
N TYR A 350 -27.69 -7.90 16.36
CA TYR A 350 -27.15 -8.93 15.48
C TYR A 350 -25.63 -8.91 15.50
N PRO A 351 -24.97 -10.09 15.40
CA PRO A 351 -23.52 -10.15 15.39
C PRO A 351 -22.94 -9.54 14.10
N ILE A 352 -21.96 -8.68 14.26
CA ILE A 352 -21.17 -8.16 13.14
C ILE A 352 -20.10 -9.18 12.80
N LEU A 353 -20.16 -9.75 11.61
CA LEU A 353 -19.26 -10.80 11.15
C LEU A 353 -18.25 -10.25 10.13
N TYR A 354 -16.97 -10.47 10.39
CA TYR A 354 -15.90 -10.14 9.47
C TYR A 354 -14.92 -11.29 9.30
N ASN A 355 -14.27 -11.31 8.11
CA ASN A 355 -13.13 -12.15 7.79
C ASN A 355 -12.08 -11.34 7.02
N ALA A 356 -10.91 -11.89 6.81
CA ALA A 356 -9.91 -11.42 5.84
C ALA A 356 -9.22 -10.06 6.06
N PHE A 357 -9.52 -9.29 7.11
CA PHE A 357 -8.88 -8.00 7.39
C PHE A 357 -7.80 -8.12 8.47
N TYR A 358 -6.83 -9.01 8.22
CA TYR A 358 -5.68 -9.13 9.13
C TYR A 358 -4.64 -8.07 8.77
N THR A 359 -4.40 -7.15 9.71
CA THR A 359 -3.38 -6.11 9.60
C THR A 359 -1.98 -6.71 9.67
N ILE A 360 -0.94 -5.89 9.45
CA ILE A 360 0.45 -6.31 9.66
C ILE A 360 0.71 -6.80 11.11
N LEU A 361 -0.15 -6.44 12.07
CA LEU A 361 -0.03 -6.86 13.47
C LEU A 361 -0.06 -8.38 13.59
N TYR A 362 -0.98 -9.03 12.84
CA TYR A 362 -1.11 -10.48 12.81
C TYR A 362 0.21 -11.14 12.37
N SER A 363 0.76 -10.68 11.26
CA SER A 363 2.00 -11.24 10.70
C SER A 363 3.21 -10.97 11.59
N MET A 364 3.31 -9.80 12.20
CA MET A 364 4.39 -9.51 13.17
C MET A 364 4.30 -10.42 14.38
N TYR A 365 3.09 -10.62 14.93
CA TYR A 365 2.92 -11.47 16.10
C TYR A 365 3.16 -12.94 15.78
N LEU A 366 2.67 -13.42 14.66
CA LEU A 366 2.89 -14.79 14.20
C LEU A 366 4.39 -15.07 13.96
N ASP A 367 5.16 -14.11 13.49
CA ASP A 367 6.57 -14.29 13.16
C ASP A 367 7.51 -14.20 14.36
N GLY A 368 7.21 -13.38 15.36
CA GLY A 368 8.16 -13.13 16.43
C GLY A 368 7.58 -12.55 17.71
N ARG A 369 6.27 -12.73 17.92
CA ARG A 369 5.55 -12.28 19.11
C ARG A 369 5.79 -10.77 19.33
N GLU A 370 5.81 -10.35 20.59
CA GLU A 370 6.01 -8.96 21.00
C GLU A 370 7.34 -8.36 20.50
N LEU A 371 8.37 -9.19 20.36
CA LEU A 371 9.69 -8.73 19.92
C LEU A 371 9.62 -8.07 18.55
N PHE A 372 8.78 -8.59 17.64
CA PHE A 372 8.67 -8.06 16.28
C PHE A 372 7.94 -6.72 16.23
N PHE A 373 7.11 -6.40 17.23
CA PHE A 373 6.52 -5.06 17.37
C PHE A 373 7.55 -3.98 17.72
N PHE A 374 8.71 -4.39 18.19
CA PHE A 374 9.83 -3.49 18.39
C PHE A 374 10.81 -3.52 17.22
N ALA A 375 11.32 -4.70 16.84
CA ALA A 375 12.42 -4.82 15.90
C ALA A 375 12.05 -4.38 14.48
N ILE A 376 10.91 -4.84 13.96
CA ILE A 376 10.51 -4.57 12.57
C ILE A 376 10.13 -3.10 12.36
N PRO A 377 9.29 -2.47 13.19
CA PRO A 377 8.99 -1.05 13.05
C PRO A 377 10.19 -0.14 13.24
N PHE A 378 11.14 -0.53 14.12
CA PHE A 378 12.40 0.20 14.29
C PHE A 378 13.20 0.23 12.97
N LEU A 379 13.42 -0.93 12.36
CA LEU A 379 14.11 -1.02 11.06
C LEU A 379 13.36 -0.27 9.98
N TYR A 380 12.05 -0.44 9.91
CA TYR A 380 11.20 0.28 8.96
C TYR A 380 11.33 1.80 9.11
N GLY A 381 11.23 2.33 10.35
CA GLY A 381 11.40 3.75 10.64
C GLY A 381 12.77 4.27 10.25
N TYR A 382 13.83 3.49 10.52
CA TYR A 382 15.20 3.81 10.11
C TYR A 382 15.34 3.93 8.58
N PHE A 383 14.84 2.94 7.83
CA PHE A 383 14.89 2.96 6.37
C PHE A 383 14.03 4.08 5.78
N LEU A 384 12.83 4.26 6.29
CA LEU A 384 11.90 5.31 5.86
C LEU A 384 12.50 6.71 6.04
N SER A 385 13.10 6.97 7.21
CA SER A 385 13.79 8.22 7.51
C SER A 385 15.02 8.43 6.62
N THR A 386 15.81 7.39 6.39
CA THR A 386 16.98 7.47 5.52
C THR A 386 16.57 7.84 4.10
N ARG A 387 15.55 7.19 3.52
CA ARG A 387 15.06 7.50 2.18
C ARG A 387 14.44 8.89 2.08
N TYR A 388 13.75 9.32 3.12
CA TYR A 388 13.23 10.68 3.18
C TYR A 388 14.34 11.75 3.19
N GLN A 389 15.38 11.54 3.99
CA GLN A 389 16.54 12.45 4.04
C GLN A 389 17.31 12.43 2.71
N ASP A 390 17.49 11.27 2.10
CA ASP A 390 18.09 11.13 0.77
C ASP A 390 17.27 11.95 -0.26
N TRP A 391 15.93 11.82 -0.26
CA TRP A 391 15.05 12.60 -1.14
C TRP A 391 15.18 14.10 -0.92
N ILE A 392 15.08 14.57 0.32
CA ILE A 392 15.21 15.99 0.64
C ILE A 392 16.60 16.50 0.25
N GLY A 393 17.64 15.70 0.49
CA GLY A 393 19.03 16.01 0.19
C GLY A 393 19.34 16.03 -1.31
N THR A 394 19.01 14.97 -2.03
CA THR A 394 19.40 14.77 -3.42
C THR A 394 18.34 15.21 -4.43
N GLY A 395 17.05 15.03 -4.12
CA GLY A 395 15.95 15.21 -5.07
C GLY A 395 15.93 14.20 -6.21
N GLU A 396 16.50 13.05 -5.99
CA GLU A 396 16.52 11.98 -6.97
C GLU A 396 15.15 11.32 -7.06
N ILE A 397 14.55 11.31 -8.25
CA ILE A 397 13.19 10.80 -8.48
C ILE A 397 13.08 9.30 -8.12
N GLY A 398 14.13 8.52 -8.39
CA GLY A 398 14.16 7.10 -8.01
C GLY A 398 14.02 6.90 -6.49
N THR A 399 14.68 7.74 -5.71
CA THR A 399 14.53 7.75 -4.24
C THR A 399 13.13 8.14 -3.81
N LEU A 400 12.48 9.10 -4.48
CA LEU A 400 11.10 9.48 -4.22
C LEU A 400 10.13 8.33 -4.50
N MET A 401 10.31 7.58 -5.58
CA MET A 401 9.45 6.42 -5.90
C MET A 401 9.53 5.35 -4.80
N VAL A 402 10.74 5.02 -4.35
CA VAL A 402 10.93 4.06 -3.25
C VAL A 402 10.33 4.59 -1.94
N LEU A 403 10.54 5.87 -1.64
CA LEU A 403 9.97 6.51 -0.45
C LEU A 403 8.44 6.48 -0.45
N ASN A 404 7.81 6.76 -1.60
CA ASN A 404 6.36 6.68 -1.75
C ASN A 404 5.85 5.26 -1.50
N MET A 405 6.51 4.27 -2.05
CA MET A 405 6.14 2.87 -1.88
C MET A 405 6.25 2.45 -0.41
N LEU A 406 7.34 2.82 0.26
CA LEU A 406 7.51 2.56 1.69
C LEU A 406 6.44 3.28 2.53
N THR A 407 6.20 4.58 2.29
CA THR A 407 5.20 5.33 3.05
C THR A 407 3.78 4.75 2.85
N TYR A 408 3.46 4.40 1.60
CA TYR A 408 2.21 3.72 1.29
C TYR A 408 2.07 2.40 2.06
N THR A 409 3.15 1.60 2.12
CA THR A 409 3.16 0.34 2.87
C THR A 409 2.78 0.56 4.33
N GLY A 410 3.36 1.56 5.00
CA GLY A 410 3.04 1.86 6.39
C GLY A 410 1.58 2.29 6.61
N ILE A 411 1.03 3.07 5.68
CA ILE A 411 -0.38 3.50 5.74
C ILE A 411 -1.32 2.32 5.47
N PHE A 412 -1.04 1.55 4.41
CA PHE A 412 -1.94 0.51 3.93
C PHE A 412 -1.93 -0.76 4.78
N SER A 413 -0.87 -0.98 5.56
CA SER A 413 -0.74 -2.12 6.47
C SER A 413 -1.80 -2.20 7.57
N ILE A 414 -2.61 -1.15 7.73
CA ILE A 414 -3.79 -1.17 8.60
C ILE A 414 -4.93 -2.03 8.04
N PHE A 415 -5.01 -2.20 6.72
CA PHE A 415 -6.01 -3.05 6.06
C PHE A 415 -5.46 -4.44 5.80
N GLN A 416 -4.33 -4.45 5.12
CA GLN A 416 -3.61 -5.65 4.71
C GLN A 416 -2.16 -5.27 4.50
N SER A 417 -1.23 -6.11 4.94
CA SER A 417 0.18 -5.82 4.76
C SER A 417 0.62 -6.00 3.30
N PRO A 418 1.03 -4.92 2.59
CA PRO A 418 1.51 -5.06 1.21
C PRO A 418 2.74 -5.97 1.09
N VAL A 419 3.57 -6.08 2.15
CA VAL A 419 4.80 -6.90 2.13
C VAL A 419 4.51 -8.41 2.12
N GLU A 420 3.30 -8.82 2.48
CA GLU A 420 2.85 -10.22 2.37
C GLU A 420 2.54 -10.61 0.91
N GLY A 421 2.32 -9.62 0.04
CA GLY A 421 1.98 -9.85 -1.37
C GLY A 421 3.21 -9.93 -2.28
N THR A 422 3.19 -10.85 -3.25
CA THR A 422 4.24 -10.98 -4.28
C THR A 422 4.38 -9.71 -5.12
N ILE A 423 3.28 -9.02 -5.40
CA ILE A 423 3.24 -7.78 -6.19
C ILE A 423 4.14 -6.71 -5.58
N PHE A 424 4.16 -6.55 -4.27
CA PHE A 424 5.01 -5.58 -3.58
C PHE A 424 6.50 -5.84 -3.87
N TRP A 425 6.97 -7.06 -3.68
CA TRP A 425 8.38 -7.41 -3.82
C TRP A 425 8.85 -7.32 -5.26
N VAL A 426 8.04 -7.78 -6.21
CA VAL A 426 8.38 -7.68 -7.62
C VAL A 426 8.35 -6.21 -8.07
N THR A 427 7.39 -5.41 -7.61
CA THR A 427 7.36 -3.96 -7.86
C THR A 427 8.61 -3.27 -7.31
N LEU A 428 9.03 -3.60 -6.08
CA LEU A 428 10.24 -3.05 -5.47
C LEU A 428 11.50 -3.45 -6.25
N LEU A 429 11.59 -4.70 -6.68
CA LEU A 429 12.68 -5.20 -7.52
C LEU A 429 12.74 -4.45 -8.86
N LEU A 430 11.59 -4.29 -9.53
CA LEU A 430 11.51 -3.55 -10.79
C LEU A 430 11.93 -2.09 -10.62
N LEU A 431 11.46 -1.41 -9.57
CA LEU A 431 11.91 -0.05 -9.24
C LEU A 431 13.43 0.02 -9.08
N PHE A 432 14.00 -0.94 -8.37
CA PHE A 432 15.44 -1.01 -8.15
C PHE A 432 16.21 -1.24 -9.46
N LEU A 433 15.76 -2.17 -10.28
CA LEU A 433 16.37 -2.48 -11.57
C LEU A 433 16.28 -1.28 -12.52
N PHE A 434 15.09 -0.71 -12.71
CA PHE A 434 14.91 0.44 -13.59
C PHE A 434 15.72 1.66 -13.15
N ASN A 435 15.86 1.90 -11.85
CA ASN A 435 16.67 2.99 -11.35
C ASN A 435 18.18 2.75 -11.54
N ARG A 436 18.64 1.48 -11.52
CA ARG A 436 20.05 1.13 -11.67
C ARG A 436 20.50 0.89 -13.10
N ILE A 437 19.63 0.57 -14.04
CA ILE A 437 20.01 0.37 -15.45
C ILE A 437 20.66 1.66 -15.95
N ARG A 438 21.99 1.67 -15.98
CA ARG A 438 22.76 2.70 -16.68
C ARG A 438 22.66 2.38 -18.17
N ILE A 439 21.99 3.22 -18.94
CA ILE A 439 22.13 3.15 -20.40
C ILE A 439 23.59 3.48 -20.65
N LEU A 440 24.38 2.50 -21.07
CA LEU A 440 25.72 2.68 -21.60
C LEU A 440 25.62 3.56 -22.86
N ARG A 441 25.50 4.87 -22.67
CA ARG A 441 25.78 5.79 -23.75
C ARG A 441 27.30 5.82 -23.91
N ARG A 442 27.80 5.39 -25.07
CA ARG A 442 29.04 5.91 -25.60
C ARG A 442 29.03 7.41 -25.38
N ILE A 443 29.85 7.86 -24.46
CA ILE A 443 30.19 9.28 -24.31
C ILE A 443 30.90 9.59 -25.63
N GLN A 444 30.19 10.15 -26.60
CA GLN A 444 30.88 10.89 -27.66
C GLN A 444 31.55 12.05 -26.92
N PRO A 445 32.88 12.18 -27.02
CA PRO A 445 33.53 13.38 -26.50
C PRO A 445 32.86 14.57 -27.19
N VAL A 446 32.32 15.48 -26.39
CA VAL A 446 31.98 16.82 -26.90
C VAL A 446 33.31 17.42 -27.26
N GLU A 447 33.65 17.31 -28.56
CA GLU A 447 34.68 18.14 -29.14
C GLU A 447 34.36 19.58 -28.79
N ALA A 448 35.31 20.22 -28.13
CA ALA A 448 35.28 21.61 -27.78
C ALA A 448 35.02 22.46 -29.06
N LEU A 449 33.92 23.21 -29.05
CA LEU A 449 33.71 24.39 -29.85
C LEU A 449 33.58 25.57 -28.89
#